data_8f83d5b933c5ab02fe58b9b7f325815a
#
_entry.id   8f83d5b933c5ab02fe58b9b7f325815a
#
_cell.length_a   1.000
_cell.length_b   1.000
_cell.length_c   1.000
_cell.angle_alpha   90.00
_cell.angle_beta   90.00
_cell.angle_gamma   90.00
#
_symmetry.space_group_name_H-M   'P 1'
#
loop_
_entity.id
_entity.type
_entity.pdbx_description
1 polymer ?
#
loop_
_entity_poly.entity_id
_entity_poly.type
_entity_poly.pdbx_seq_one_letter_code
_entity_poly.pdbx_strand_id
1 'polypeptide(L)'
;SSAASDVYKRQGMESAEIHSMAMEFLTAPWHHLLFGKDTEKYALLHAEDSFLFLAYGCIVDEFQHRMYQNPDLTPDERNAVWLELEHKYRPWIDFDNLPFYGRGAGWQRQLHIYECPFYYIDYCLSTMAALQFFLLSLKDHKDAWERYLKLVRRAGLASYTELMQTAGLKVPFEDGSIKAIAQQMGQWIAEHQV
;
A
#
# COMPACT_ATOMS: atom_id res chain seq x y z
N SER A 1 -2.61 -19.49 16.60
CA SER A 1 -1.68 -20.42 17.26
C SER A 1 -0.32 -19.76 17.45
N SER A 2 0.48 -20.24 18.41
CA SER A 2 1.79 -19.68 18.75
C SER A 2 2.76 -19.63 17.58
N ALA A 3 2.74 -20.62 16.68
CA ALA A 3 3.63 -20.67 15.52
C ALA A 3 3.40 -19.54 14.52
N ALA A 4 2.15 -19.17 14.23
CA ALA A 4 1.83 -18.04 13.34
C ALA A 4 2.28 -16.71 13.97
N SER A 5 2.11 -16.55 15.28
CA SER A 5 2.60 -15.38 16.02
C SER A 5 4.14 -15.26 15.98
N ASP A 6 4.85 -16.39 16.06
CA ASP A 6 6.32 -16.40 16.01
C ASP A 6 6.86 -16.06 14.62
N VAL A 7 6.20 -16.51 13.56
CA VAL A 7 6.53 -16.15 12.18
C VAL A 7 6.33 -14.65 11.97
N TYR A 8 5.19 -14.10 12.38
CA TYR A 8 4.91 -12.67 12.28
C TYR A 8 5.97 -11.81 12.98
N LYS A 9 6.38 -12.20 14.19
CA LYS A 9 7.39 -11.46 14.97
C LYS A 9 8.81 -11.50 14.40
N ARG A 10 9.09 -12.42 13.48
CA ARG A 10 10.43 -12.58 12.86
C ARG A 10 10.53 -11.92 11.48
N GLN A 11 9.44 -11.42 10.94
CA GLN A 11 9.43 -10.72 9.66
C GLN A 11 9.80 -9.25 9.83
N GLY A 12 10.38 -8.63 8.79
CA GLY A 12 10.34 -7.20 8.63
C GLY A 12 8.90 -6.73 8.43
N MET A 13 8.58 -5.51 8.82
CA MET A 13 7.21 -4.97 8.76
C MET A 13 6.69 -4.91 7.33
N GLU A 14 7.55 -4.58 6.36
CA GLU A 14 7.28 -4.59 4.93
C GLU A 14 6.77 -5.94 4.40
N SER A 15 7.15 -7.02 5.10
CA SER A 15 6.72 -8.38 4.75
C SER A 15 5.50 -8.82 5.56
N ALA A 16 5.36 -8.34 6.80
CA ALA A 16 4.27 -8.70 7.69
C ALA A 16 2.92 -8.18 7.15
N GLU A 17 2.89 -6.96 6.65
CA GLU A 17 1.67 -6.33 6.11
C GLU A 17 1.23 -6.93 4.76
N ILE A 18 2.09 -7.69 4.06
CA ILE A 18 1.65 -8.43 2.86
C ILE A 18 0.51 -9.39 3.19
N HIS A 19 0.52 -9.99 4.39
CA HIS A 19 -0.48 -10.99 4.76
C HIS A 19 -1.88 -10.39 4.90
N SER A 20 -2.02 -9.25 5.58
CA SER A 20 -3.30 -8.57 5.72
C SER A 20 -3.79 -8.05 4.38
N MET A 21 -2.98 -7.28 3.67
CA MET A 21 -3.35 -6.64 2.42
C MET A 21 -3.60 -7.63 1.27
N ALA A 22 -2.75 -8.65 1.09
CA ALA A 22 -2.97 -9.65 0.06
C ALA A 22 -4.21 -10.50 0.32
N MET A 23 -4.54 -10.77 1.58
CA MET A 23 -5.71 -11.57 1.96
C MET A 23 -7.01 -10.88 1.57
N GLU A 24 -7.09 -9.56 1.66
CA GLU A 24 -8.24 -8.78 1.21
C GLU A 24 -8.56 -9.02 -0.27
N PHE A 25 -7.55 -9.11 -1.13
CA PHE A 25 -7.72 -9.41 -2.55
C PHE A 25 -7.89 -10.90 -2.86
N LEU A 26 -7.16 -11.77 -2.18
CA LEU A 26 -7.23 -13.21 -2.40
C LEU A 26 -8.57 -13.81 -1.94
N THR A 27 -9.30 -13.12 -1.06
CA THR A 27 -10.65 -13.52 -0.65
C THR A 27 -11.76 -12.97 -1.56
N ALA A 28 -11.42 -12.22 -2.60
CA ALA A 28 -12.39 -11.63 -3.53
C ALA A 28 -13.49 -12.60 -4.05
N PRO A 29 -13.21 -13.88 -4.39
CA PRO A 29 -14.26 -14.81 -4.81
C PRO A 29 -15.38 -15.03 -3.78
N TRP A 30 -15.12 -14.72 -2.51
CA TRP A 30 -16.09 -14.89 -1.40
C TRP A 30 -16.67 -13.57 -0.89
N HIS A 31 -16.28 -12.43 -1.46
CA HIS A 31 -16.79 -11.11 -1.02
C HIS A 31 -18.30 -10.99 -1.14
N HIS A 32 -18.93 -11.75 -2.05
CA HIS A 32 -20.40 -11.79 -2.16
C HIS A 32 -21.10 -12.27 -0.88
N LEU A 33 -20.43 -13.04 -0.04
CA LEU A 33 -20.94 -13.48 1.26
C LEU A 33 -21.04 -12.31 2.28
N LEU A 34 -20.21 -11.28 2.10
CA LEU A 34 -20.15 -10.11 2.98
C LEU A 34 -20.93 -8.93 2.42
N PHE A 35 -20.80 -8.66 1.11
CA PHE A 35 -21.32 -7.45 0.47
C PHE A 35 -22.57 -7.68 -0.39
N GLY A 36 -22.94 -8.94 -0.62
CA GLY A 36 -24.15 -9.31 -1.39
C GLY A 36 -24.18 -8.61 -2.75
N LYS A 37 -25.22 -7.81 -3.00
CA LYS A 37 -25.41 -7.05 -4.26
C LYS A 37 -24.37 -5.93 -4.48
N ASP A 38 -23.70 -5.48 -3.45
CA ASP A 38 -22.74 -4.38 -3.51
C ASP A 38 -21.29 -4.89 -3.72
N THR A 39 -21.10 -6.18 -4.03
CA THR A 39 -19.79 -6.83 -4.19
C THR A 39 -18.92 -6.16 -5.25
N GLU A 40 -19.48 -5.86 -6.42
CA GLU A 40 -18.75 -5.22 -7.53
C GLU A 40 -18.34 -3.79 -7.17
N LYS A 41 -19.24 -3.06 -6.54
CA LYS A 41 -18.96 -1.71 -6.03
C LYS A 41 -17.85 -1.72 -4.97
N TYR A 42 -17.89 -2.68 -4.05
CA TYR A 42 -16.81 -2.86 -3.07
C TYR A 42 -15.48 -3.18 -3.74
N ALA A 43 -15.47 -4.10 -4.71
CA ALA A 43 -14.25 -4.49 -5.41
C ALA A 43 -13.60 -3.29 -6.13
N LEU A 44 -14.40 -2.45 -6.80
CA LEU A 44 -13.91 -1.23 -7.42
C LEU A 44 -13.34 -0.25 -6.39
N LEU A 45 -14.12 0.10 -5.36
CA LEU A 45 -13.70 1.04 -4.33
C LEU A 45 -12.42 0.58 -3.61
N HIS A 46 -12.33 -0.71 -3.29
CA HIS A 46 -11.16 -1.28 -2.63
C HIS A 46 -9.91 -1.24 -3.52
N ALA A 47 -10.06 -1.54 -4.81
CA ALA A 47 -8.96 -1.47 -5.77
C ALA A 47 -8.49 -0.02 -5.99
N GLU A 48 -9.42 0.93 -6.14
CA GLU A 48 -9.11 2.36 -6.28
C GLU A 48 -8.40 2.89 -5.04
N ASP A 49 -8.94 2.63 -3.85
CA ASP A 49 -8.37 3.11 -2.58
C ASP A 49 -6.96 2.55 -2.35
N SER A 50 -6.78 1.25 -2.56
CA SER A 50 -5.47 0.60 -2.43
C SER A 50 -4.45 1.15 -3.44
N PHE A 51 -4.88 1.47 -4.66
CA PHE A 51 -3.99 2.02 -5.68
C PHE A 51 -3.62 3.48 -5.39
N LEU A 52 -4.59 4.30 -5.01
CA LEU A 52 -4.39 5.71 -4.66
C LEU A 52 -3.60 5.89 -3.37
N PHE A 53 -3.70 4.93 -2.45
CA PHE A 53 -2.97 4.89 -1.20
C PHE A 53 -1.45 4.97 -1.40
N LEU A 54 -0.91 4.38 -2.46
CA LEU A 54 0.54 4.39 -2.75
C LEU A 54 1.10 5.82 -2.81
N ALA A 55 0.37 6.74 -3.44
CA ALA A 55 0.78 8.14 -3.49
C ALA A 55 0.81 8.78 -2.10
N TYR A 56 -0.19 8.51 -1.26
CA TYR A 56 -0.24 9.02 0.10
C TYR A 56 0.88 8.44 0.98
N GLY A 57 1.16 7.15 0.88
CA GLY A 57 2.25 6.54 1.62
C GLY A 57 3.62 7.14 1.29
N CYS A 58 3.86 7.46 0.00
CA CYS A 58 5.08 8.16 -0.42
C CYS A 58 5.16 9.58 0.15
N ILE A 59 4.01 10.31 0.28
CA ILE A 59 3.99 11.62 0.96
C ILE A 59 4.46 11.48 2.39
N VAL A 60 3.89 10.53 3.14
CA VAL A 60 4.21 10.31 4.55
C VAL A 60 5.69 10.01 4.73
N ASP A 61 6.26 9.17 3.87
CA ASP A 61 7.67 8.77 3.94
C ASP A 61 8.61 9.95 3.60
N GLU A 62 8.41 10.59 2.44
CA GLU A 62 9.25 11.73 2.03
C GLU A 62 9.16 12.88 3.04
N PHE A 63 7.98 13.12 3.61
CA PHE A 63 7.81 14.12 4.66
C PHE A 63 8.69 13.83 5.86
N GLN A 64 8.69 12.60 6.36
CA GLN A 64 9.54 12.21 7.49
C GLN A 64 11.02 12.41 7.16
N HIS A 65 11.49 11.99 5.99
CA HIS A 65 12.88 12.22 5.57
C HIS A 65 13.23 13.71 5.60
N ARG A 66 12.36 14.58 5.08
CA ARG A 66 12.60 16.04 5.10
C ARG A 66 12.63 16.61 6.51
N MET A 67 11.75 16.10 7.41
CA MET A 67 11.71 16.56 8.82
C MET A 67 12.97 16.15 9.59
N TYR A 68 13.44 14.92 9.40
CA TYR A 68 14.66 14.45 10.07
C TYR A 68 15.94 15.09 9.52
N GLN A 69 15.96 15.47 8.25
CA GLN A 69 17.06 16.24 7.65
C GLN A 69 17.06 17.71 8.11
N ASN A 70 15.92 18.26 8.48
CA ASN A 70 15.74 19.65 8.86
C ASN A 70 14.89 19.75 10.16
N PRO A 71 15.44 19.35 11.31
CA PRO A 71 14.66 19.24 12.54
C PRO A 71 14.17 20.59 13.10
N ASP A 72 14.84 21.68 12.73
CA ASP A 72 14.57 23.03 13.23
C ASP A 72 13.44 23.76 12.50
N LEU A 73 12.81 23.14 11.50
CA LEU A 73 11.67 23.71 10.79
C LEU A 73 10.53 24.06 11.76
N THR A 74 10.03 25.29 11.63
CA THR A 74 8.83 25.75 12.33
C THR A 74 7.58 24.96 11.90
N PRO A 75 6.49 24.98 12.68
CA PRO A 75 5.24 24.34 12.28
C PRO A 75 4.71 24.80 10.91
N ASP A 76 4.83 26.07 10.58
CA ASP A 76 4.37 26.61 9.31
C ASP A 76 5.24 26.14 8.14
N GLU A 77 6.55 26.05 8.31
CA GLU A 77 7.46 25.47 7.32
C GLU A 77 7.18 23.96 7.09
N ARG A 78 6.89 23.22 8.15
CA ARG A 78 6.47 21.82 8.03
C ARG A 78 5.15 21.68 7.26
N ASN A 79 4.19 22.57 7.52
CA ASN A 79 2.93 22.62 6.77
C ASN A 79 3.19 22.91 5.28
N ALA A 80 4.10 23.84 4.97
CA ALA A 80 4.47 24.15 3.58
C ALA A 80 5.11 22.95 2.87
N VAL A 81 6.00 22.21 3.53
CA VAL A 81 6.58 20.98 3.00
C VAL A 81 5.50 19.92 2.73
N TRP A 82 4.57 19.73 3.65
CA TRP A 82 3.49 18.78 3.45
C TRP A 82 2.62 19.14 2.26
N LEU A 83 2.24 20.40 2.13
CA LEU A 83 1.42 20.88 1.01
C LEU A 83 2.13 20.72 -0.34
N GLU A 84 3.43 21.01 -0.40
CA GLU A 84 4.26 20.74 -1.59
C GLU A 84 4.20 19.27 -2.00
N LEU A 85 4.33 18.35 -1.03
CA LEU A 85 4.27 16.91 -1.27
C LEU A 85 2.86 16.45 -1.71
N GLU A 86 1.81 17.03 -1.13
CA GLU A 86 0.43 16.79 -1.58
C GLU A 86 0.27 17.14 -3.07
N HIS A 87 0.73 18.32 -3.49
CA HIS A 87 0.67 18.73 -4.88
C HIS A 87 1.55 17.86 -5.81
N LYS A 88 2.69 17.39 -5.30
CA LYS A 88 3.60 16.52 -6.05
C LYS A 88 3.01 15.13 -6.32
N TYR A 89 2.45 14.49 -5.28
CA TYR A 89 2.03 13.09 -5.33
C TYR A 89 0.54 12.90 -5.59
N ARG A 90 -0.30 13.89 -5.23
CA ARG A 90 -1.76 13.85 -5.40
C ARG A 90 -2.29 15.11 -6.08
N PRO A 91 -1.77 15.49 -7.27
CA PRO A 91 -2.13 16.73 -7.96
C PRO A 91 -3.61 16.83 -8.36
N TRP A 92 -4.35 15.72 -8.29
CA TRP A 92 -5.79 15.68 -8.59
C TRP A 92 -6.68 16.10 -7.40
N ILE A 93 -6.10 16.33 -6.22
CA ILE A 93 -6.87 16.76 -5.03
C ILE A 93 -6.70 18.27 -4.86
N ASP A 94 -7.85 18.96 -4.81
CA ASP A 94 -7.92 20.39 -4.46
C ASP A 94 -8.21 20.53 -2.97
N PHE A 95 -7.29 21.12 -2.23
CA PHE A 95 -7.39 21.38 -0.80
C PHE A 95 -7.70 22.83 -0.46
N ASP A 96 -7.76 23.76 -1.43
CA ASP A 96 -7.71 25.22 -1.23
C ASP A 96 -8.82 25.75 -0.33
N ASN A 97 -9.98 25.12 -0.34
CA ASN A 97 -11.12 25.53 0.47
C ASN A 97 -11.25 24.78 1.81
N LEU A 98 -10.26 23.94 2.17
CA LEU A 98 -10.28 23.15 3.40
C LEU A 98 -9.35 23.78 4.45
N PRO A 99 -9.87 24.42 5.53
CA PRO A 99 -9.05 25.19 6.49
C PRO A 99 -7.89 24.43 7.13
N PHE A 100 -8.05 23.13 7.31
CA PHE A 100 -7.01 22.26 7.87
C PHE A 100 -6.04 21.73 6.80
N TYR A 101 -6.58 21.13 5.75
CA TYR A 101 -5.76 20.51 4.70
C TYR A 101 -5.13 21.54 3.77
N GLY A 102 -5.84 22.61 3.39
CA GLY A 102 -5.33 23.65 2.48
C GLY A 102 -4.13 24.43 3.03
N ARG A 103 -3.94 24.47 4.35
CA ARG A 103 -2.72 25.02 4.95
C ARG A 103 -1.59 23.99 5.13
N GLY A 104 -1.74 22.76 4.62
CA GLY A 104 -0.74 21.71 4.72
C GLY A 104 -0.65 21.02 6.08
N ALA A 105 -1.69 21.10 6.92
CA ALA A 105 -1.66 20.51 8.27
C ALA A 105 -2.00 19.00 8.29
N GLY A 106 -2.19 18.36 7.13
CA GLY A 106 -2.61 16.96 7.02
C GLY A 106 -1.71 15.96 7.76
N TRP A 107 -0.40 16.22 7.83
CA TRP A 107 0.56 15.37 8.56
C TRP A 107 0.26 15.24 10.05
N GLN A 108 -0.37 16.25 10.65
CA GLN A 108 -0.64 16.31 12.10
C GLN A 108 -1.60 15.22 12.56
N ARG A 109 -2.45 14.69 11.68
CA ARG A 109 -3.37 13.59 11.99
C ARG A 109 -2.75 12.20 11.80
N GLN A 110 -1.59 12.13 11.15
CA GLN A 110 -0.96 10.84 10.81
C GLN A 110 -0.13 10.34 11.99
N LEU A 111 -0.76 9.51 12.83
CA LEU A 111 -0.21 9.02 14.08
C LEU A 111 1.13 8.29 13.90
N HIS A 112 1.29 7.56 12.80
CA HIS A 112 2.51 6.82 12.47
C HIS A 112 3.77 7.70 12.40
N ILE A 113 3.63 8.97 12.01
CA ILE A 113 4.77 9.92 11.97
C ILE A 113 5.39 10.10 13.36
N TYR A 114 4.57 10.01 14.42
CA TYR A 114 4.98 10.24 15.79
C TYR A 114 5.35 8.97 16.54
N GLU A 115 4.60 7.88 16.34
CA GLU A 115 4.72 6.66 17.11
C GLU A 115 5.65 5.63 16.46
N CYS A 116 5.66 5.58 15.12
CA CYS A 116 6.41 4.59 14.34
C CYS A 116 7.08 5.26 13.13
N PRO A 117 8.09 6.14 13.35
CA PRO A 117 8.78 6.82 12.25
C PRO A 117 9.32 5.84 11.20
N PHE A 118 9.17 6.22 9.92
CA PHE A 118 9.61 5.45 8.75
C PHE A 118 8.94 4.08 8.54
N TYR A 119 7.93 3.74 9.33
CA TYR A 119 7.17 2.51 9.13
C TYR A 119 6.17 2.59 7.98
N TYR A 120 5.60 3.78 7.71
CA TYR A 120 4.44 3.92 6.83
C TYR A 120 4.70 3.48 5.38
N ILE A 121 5.93 3.55 4.91
CA ILE A 121 6.34 3.09 3.58
C ILE A 121 6.19 1.57 3.41
N ASP A 122 6.25 0.81 4.50
CA ASP A 122 6.10 -0.64 4.49
C ASP A 122 4.70 -1.06 4.01
N TYR A 123 3.69 -0.24 4.28
CA TYR A 123 2.35 -0.44 3.70
C TYR A 123 2.35 -0.29 2.17
N CYS A 124 3.14 0.62 1.61
CA CYS A 124 3.27 0.76 0.16
C CYS A 124 3.91 -0.48 -0.46
N LEU A 125 4.98 -1.00 0.17
CA LEU A 125 5.67 -2.21 -0.29
C LEU A 125 4.73 -3.41 -0.24
N SER A 126 3.97 -3.55 0.83
CA SER A 126 2.98 -4.61 1.00
C SER A 126 1.81 -4.48 0.03
N THR A 127 1.33 -3.25 -0.21
CA THR A 127 0.28 -2.98 -1.21
C THR A 127 0.75 -3.37 -2.61
N MET A 128 2.01 -3.08 -2.97
CA MET A 128 2.56 -3.49 -4.26
C MET A 128 2.58 -5.02 -4.44
N ALA A 129 2.79 -5.78 -3.37
CA ALA A 129 2.65 -7.23 -3.40
C ALA A 129 1.18 -7.65 -3.53
N ALA A 130 0.29 -7.04 -2.75
CA ALA A 130 -1.14 -7.35 -2.74
C ALA A 130 -1.80 -7.09 -4.09
N LEU A 131 -1.50 -5.96 -4.75
CA LEU A 131 -2.00 -5.65 -6.09
C LEU A 131 -1.51 -6.67 -7.13
N GLN A 132 -0.30 -7.19 -7.01
CA GLN A 132 0.18 -8.25 -7.89
C GLN A 132 -0.56 -9.57 -7.64
N PHE A 133 -0.82 -9.94 -6.39
CA PHE A 133 -1.65 -11.10 -6.07
C PHE A 133 -3.07 -10.93 -6.59
N PHE A 134 -3.64 -9.72 -6.51
CA PHE A 134 -4.93 -9.41 -7.14
C PHE A 134 -4.92 -9.69 -8.64
N LEU A 135 -3.97 -9.10 -9.37
CA LEU A 135 -3.86 -9.27 -10.83
C LEU A 135 -3.59 -10.72 -11.25
N LEU A 136 -2.85 -11.49 -10.43
CA LEU A 136 -2.66 -12.92 -10.64
C LEU A 136 -3.95 -13.70 -10.37
N SER A 137 -4.66 -13.37 -9.29
CA SER A 137 -5.92 -14.01 -8.91
C SER A 137 -7.02 -13.84 -9.96
N LEU A 138 -7.06 -12.70 -10.64
CA LEU A 138 -7.97 -12.47 -11.77
C LEU A 138 -7.73 -13.43 -12.95
N LYS A 139 -6.49 -13.88 -13.13
CA LYS A 139 -6.09 -14.82 -14.21
C LYS A 139 -6.25 -16.27 -13.78
N ASP A 140 -5.73 -16.62 -12.64
CA ASP A 140 -5.79 -17.94 -12.02
C ASP A 140 -5.66 -17.80 -10.49
N HIS A 141 -6.80 -17.85 -9.82
CA HIS A 141 -6.86 -17.74 -8.35
C HIS A 141 -6.06 -18.86 -7.66
N LYS A 142 -6.07 -20.06 -8.21
CA LYS A 142 -5.33 -21.20 -7.62
C LYS A 142 -3.83 -20.96 -7.68
N ASP A 143 -3.30 -20.49 -8.83
CA ASP A 143 -1.87 -20.16 -8.96
C ASP A 143 -1.50 -19.00 -8.03
N ALA A 144 -2.33 -17.95 -7.94
CA ALA A 144 -2.12 -16.83 -7.02
C ALA A 144 -2.03 -17.32 -5.56
N TRP A 145 -2.95 -18.19 -5.16
CA TRP A 145 -2.95 -18.78 -3.82
C TRP A 145 -1.72 -19.64 -3.54
N GLU A 146 -1.30 -20.47 -4.48
CA GLU A 146 -0.09 -21.30 -4.34
C GLU A 146 1.17 -20.45 -4.22
N ARG A 147 1.27 -19.35 -4.96
CA ARG A 147 2.37 -18.37 -4.86
C ARG A 147 2.37 -17.67 -3.50
N TYR A 148 1.19 -17.25 -3.03
CA TYR A 148 1.05 -16.70 -1.69
C TYR A 148 1.52 -17.70 -0.61
N LEU A 149 1.14 -18.96 -0.70
CA LEU A 149 1.60 -19.99 0.23
C LEU A 149 3.13 -20.22 0.18
N LYS A 150 3.77 -20.08 -0.98
CA LYS A 150 5.25 -20.12 -1.07
C LYS A 150 5.89 -18.98 -0.27
N LEU A 151 5.34 -17.77 -0.38
CA LEU A 151 5.77 -16.62 0.41
C LEU A 151 5.59 -16.89 1.91
N VAL A 152 4.40 -17.32 2.33
CA VAL A 152 4.07 -17.62 3.74
C VAL A 152 5.04 -18.63 4.35
N ARG A 153 5.38 -19.69 3.61
CA ARG A 153 6.30 -20.75 4.11
C ARG A 153 7.73 -20.25 4.34
N ARG A 154 8.13 -19.15 3.70
CA ARG A 154 9.44 -18.53 3.86
C ARG A 154 9.42 -17.26 4.72
N ALA A 155 8.26 -16.84 5.14
CA ALA A 155 8.06 -15.67 6.00
C ALA A 155 8.90 -15.78 7.29
N GLY A 156 9.62 -14.73 7.64
CA GLY A 156 10.53 -14.70 8.78
C GLY A 156 11.87 -15.43 8.55
N LEU A 157 12.12 -15.99 7.37
CA LEU A 157 13.35 -16.69 7.00
C LEU A 157 14.05 -16.06 5.78
N ALA A 158 13.46 -15.04 5.18
CA ALA A 158 13.94 -14.39 3.98
C ALA A 158 13.62 -12.89 4.02
N SER A 159 14.41 -12.09 3.31
CA SER A 159 14.14 -10.67 3.12
C SER A 159 12.90 -10.44 2.26
N TYR A 160 12.34 -9.22 2.29
CA TYR A 160 11.21 -8.82 1.45
C TYR A 160 11.45 -9.15 -0.04
N THR A 161 12.61 -8.78 -0.57
CA THR A 161 12.95 -9.02 -1.98
C THR A 161 13.00 -10.51 -2.32
N GLU A 162 13.57 -11.33 -1.45
CA GLU A 162 13.59 -12.79 -1.63
C GLU A 162 12.20 -13.41 -1.52
N LEU A 163 11.33 -12.88 -0.66
CA LEU A 163 9.93 -13.31 -0.55
C LEU A 163 9.16 -12.99 -1.82
N MET A 164 9.31 -11.78 -2.37
CA MET A 164 8.71 -11.38 -3.65
C MET A 164 9.14 -12.32 -4.77
N GLN A 165 10.44 -12.58 -4.91
CA GLN A 165 11.00 -13.49 -5.90
C GLN A 165 10.50 -14.94 -5.71
N THR A 166 10.42 -15.42 -4.48
CA THR A 166 9.90 -16.76 -4.15
C THR A 166 8.45 -16.93 -4.60
N ALA A 167 7.64 -15.88 -4.49
CA ALA A 167 6.26 -15.85 -4.96
C ALA A 167 6.15 -15.60 -6.49
N GLY A 168 7.27 -15.33 -7.17
CA GLY A 168 7.29 -14.94 -8.58
C GLY A 168 6.65 -13.58 -8.85
N LEU A 169 6.76 -12.68 -7.86
CA LEU A 169 6.32 -11.30 -7.95
C LEU A 169 7.50 -10.39 -8.34
N LYS A 170 7.19 -9.27 -8.99
CA LYS A 170 8.18 -8.23 -9.28
C LYS A 170 8.49 -7.44 -8.02
N VAL A 171 9.76 -7.17 -7.81
CA VAL A 171 10.21 -6.31 -6.72
C VAL A 171 9.96 -4.84 -7.11
N PRO A 172 9.35 -4.00 -6.24
CA PRO A 172 9.05 -2.60 -6.57
C PRO A 172 10.27 -1.76 -6.96
N PHE A 173 11.48 -2.17 -6.51
CA PHE A 173 12.73 -1.47 -6.80
C PHE A 173 13.32 -1.79 -8.17
N GLU A 174 12.74 -2.74 -8.93
CA GLU A 174 13.16 -3.05 -10.30
C GLU A 174 12.57 -2.04 -11.28
N ASP A 175 13.38 -1.61 -12.25
CA ASP A 175 12.97 -0.65 -13.26
C ASP A 175 11.70 -1.07 -14.00
N GLY A 176 10.72 -0.17 -14.03
CA GLY A 176 9.45 -0.38 -14.72
C GLY A 176 8.45 -1.28 -14.00
N SER A 177 8.80 -1.88 -12.85
CA SER A 177 7.89 -2.76 -12.10
C SER A 177 6.63 -2.03 -11.63
N ILE A 178 6.79 -0.87 -11.00
CA ILE A 178 5.67 -0.02 -10.52
C ILE A 178 4.80 0.40 -11.70
N LYS A 179 5.42 0.88 -12.79
CA LYS A 179 4.69 1.30 -13.99
C LYS A 179 3.85 0.18 -14.59
N ALA A 180 4.39 -1.03 -14.67
CA ALA A 180 3.68 -2.18 -15.22
C ALA A 180 2.46 -2.59 -14.39
N ILE A 181 2.57 -2.50 -13.05
CA ILE A 181 1.45 -2.78 -12.14
C ILE A 181 0.41 -1.65 -12.23
N ALA A 182 0.85 -0.40 -12.23
CA ALA A 182 -0.03 0.76 -12.36
C ALA A 182 -0.86 0.73 -13.64
N GLN A 183 -0.25 0.34 -14.78
CA GLN A 183 -0.96 0.21 -16.05
C GLN A 183 -2.05 -0.87 -15.99
N GLN A 184 -1.75 -2.04 -15.41
CA GLN A 184 -2.73 -3.14 -15.29
C GLN A 184 -3.85 -2.78 -14.33
N MET A 185 -3.53 -2.13 -13.19
CA MET A 185 -4.56 -1.67 -12.24
C MET A 185 -5.45 -0.60 -12.85
N GLY A 186 -4.86 0.41 -13.51
CA GLY A 186 -5.61 1.46 -14.19
C GLY A 186 -6.54 0.93 -15.28
N GLN A 187 -6.09 -0.08 -16.05
CA GLN A 187 -6.94 -0.75 -17.03
C GLN A 187 -8.09 -1.47 -16.34
N TRP A 188 -7.82 -2.25 -15.30
CA TRP A 188 -8.86 -2.98 -14.58
C TRP A 188 -9.91 -2.03 -13.97
N ILE A 189 -9.48 -0.94 -13.32
CA ILE A 189 -10.36 0.08 -12.76
C ILE A 189 -11.24 0.71 -13.84
N ALA A 190 -10.66 1.05 -15.01
CA ALA A 190 -11.39 1.63 -16.11
C ALA A 190 -12.47 0.69 -16.71
N GLU A 191 -12.22 -0.61 -16.67
CA GLU A 191 -13.13 -1.64 -17.19
C GLU A 191 -14.25 -2.01 -16.20
N HIS A 192 -14.13 -1.65 -14.91
CA HIS A 192 -15.05 -2.06 -13.83
C HIS A 192 -15.82 -0.87 -13.20
N GLN A 193 -16.00 0.22 -13.95
CA GLN A 193 -16.80 1.35 -13.46
C GLN A 193 -18.27 0.94 -13.27
N VAL A 194 -18.85 1.22 -12.09
CA VAL A 194 -20.23 0.88 -11.65
C VAL A 194 -21.07 2.12 -11.45
#